data_bc0a9977d7ee1ba91c908302201ee9e6
#
_entry.id   bc0a9977d7ee1ba91c908302201ee9e6
#
_cell.length_a   1.000
_cell.length_b   1.000
_cell.length_c   1.000
_cell.angle_alpha   90.00
_cell.angle_beta   90.00
_cell.angle_gamma   90.00
#
_symmetry.space_group_name_H-M   'P 1'
#
loop_
_entity.id
_entity.type
_entity.pdbx_description
1 polymer ?
#
loop_
_entity_poly.entity_id
_entity_poly.type
_entity_poly.pdbx_seq_one_letter_code
_entity_poly.pdbx_strand_id
1 'polypeptide(L)'
;MDSIIKHPRLISFYAATGHLMMHMFAAFYFVIVLAIEDDWNFSYNELINLWLLGSLLVGLGSIPAGWLSDRWSRSGMLVIMFIGLGVSSILCGLSNNKFSLMINLSALGLFCSIYHPAGISWVVNTSKETGKALGFNNIFGGVGIGLGAFSSGLIIDMYNWNYAFIFPGAISIIIGIGLFLHIYQGKISFKNIISDKFNDNPEQNQLLKIAIIMLVSITCMSFVYQILQSSLPKVIDIRLAERLDFGTSQIGLIVSFIYIVSGLMNYIGGILADKYPEKNIYLIGILGQGILLFFIFSLSNYFLVIISLFIVAFNSSILPAENLLLAYFSPQKHQSLVYGIKFIVSFAIAPIALFLISTSYETTKEFSYLY
;
A
#
# COMPACT_ATOMS: atom_id res chain seq x y z
N MET A 1 -19.00 -24.83 -7.54
CA MET A 1 -18.65 -23.40 -7.36
C MET A 1 -19.68 -22.43 -7.95
N ASP A 2 -20.28 -22.74 -9.09
CA ASP A 2 -21.14 -21.80 -9.83
C ASP A 2 -22.48 -21.45 -9.15
N SER A 3 -22.99 -22.27 -8.24
CA SER A 3 -24.25 -22.01 -7.51
C SER A 3 -24.08 -21.09 -6.28
N ILE A 4 -22.84 -20.85 -5.83
CA ILE A 4 -22.57 -20.15 -4.57
C ILE A 4 -22.16 -18.69 -4.82
N ILE A 5 -21.52 -18.40 -5.97
CA ILE A 5 -21.06 -17.04 -6.33
C ILE A 5 -22.06 -16.41 -7.30
N LYS A 6 -23.06 -15.72 -6.76
CA LYS A 6 -24.13 -15.10 -7.56
C LYS A 6 -23.64 -13.90 -8.40
N HIS A 7 -22.69 -13.12 -7.89
CA HIS A 7 -22.25 -11.86 -8.52
C HIS A 7 -20.73 -11.66 -8.47
N PRO A 8 -19.94 -12.39 -9.26
CA PRO A 8 -18.46 -12.30 -9.21
C PRO A 8 -17.93 -10.89 -9.56
N ARG A 9 -18.62 -10.14 -10.42
CA ARG A 9 -18.25 -8.76 -10.76
C ARG A 9 -18.36 -7.81 -9.57
N LEU A 10 -19.36 -7.97 -8.71
CA LEU A 10 -19.49 -7.17 -7.49
C LEU A 10 -18.36 -7.47 -6.50
N ILE A 11 -17.98 -8.72 -6.36
CA ILE A 11 -16.85 -9.14 -5.52
C ILE A 11 -15.56 -8.48 -6.03
N SER A 12 -15.27 -8.59 -7.33
CA SER A 12 -14.11 -7.96 -7.95
C SER A 12 -14.12 -6.43 -7.78
N PHE A 13 -15.28 -5.80 -7.92
CA PHE A 13 -15.43 -4.36 -7.72
C PHE A 13 -15.08 -3.94 -6.29
N TYR A 14 -15.68 -4.57 -5.27
CA TYR A 14 -15.40 -4.21 -3.88
C TYR A 14 -13.98 -4.58 -3.45
N ALA A 15 -13.43 -5.68 -3.94
CA ALA A 15 -12.04 -6.04 -3.67
C ALA A 15 -11.07 -5.01 -4.29
N ALA A 16 -11.22 -4.68 -5.57
CA ALA A 16 -10.40 -3.69 -6.26
C ALA A 16 -10.52 -2.30 -5.61
N THR A 17 -11.73 -1.86 -5.30
CA THR A 17 -11.98 -0.59 -4.59
C THR A 17 -11.38 -0.61 -3.19
N GLY A 18 -11.45 -1.74 -2.47
CA GLY A 18 -10.82 -1.91 -1.16
C GLY A 18 -9.30 -1.78 -1.24
N HIS A 19 -8.67 -2.37 -2.26
CA HIS A 19 -7.23 -2.24 -2.50
C HIS A 19 -6.83 -0.80 -2.79
N LEU A 20 -7.60 -0.13 -3.66
CA LEU A 20 -7.42 1.29 -3.96
C LEU A 20 -7.52 2.14 -2.70
N MET A 21 -8.62 2.01 -1.93
CA MET A 21 -8.85 2.81 -0.72
C MET A 21 -7.79 2.58 0.35
N MET A 22 -7.40 1.32 0.61
CA MET A 22 -6.36 1.00 1.58
C MET A 22 -5.05 1.71 1.25
N HIS A 23 -4.58 1.61 0.01
CA HIS A 23 -3.33 2.24 -0.41
C HIS A 23 -3.44 3.77 -0.51
N MET A 24 -4.59 4.29 -0.90
CA MET A 24 -4.87 5.72 -0.89
C MET A 24 -4.73 6.29 0.53
N PHE A 25 -5.41 5.70 1.51
CA PHE A 25 -5.36 6.14 2.91
C PHE A 25 -4.01 5.88 3.60
N ALA A 26 -3.24 4.89 3.15
CA ALA A 26 -1.89 4.66 3.67
C ALA A 26 -0.86 5.66 3.14
N ALA A 27 -1.14 6.33 2.01
CA ALA A 27 -0.16 7.18 1.32
C ALA A 27 -0.50 8.68 1.29
N PHE A 28 -1.78 9.05 1.33
CA PHE A 28 -2.20 10.45 1.12
C PHE A 28 -1.66 11.42 2.17
N TYR A 29 -1.42 10.95 3.42
CA TYR A 29 -0.87 11.78 4.49
C TYR A 29 0.49 12.38 4.13
N PHE A 30 1.29 11.71 3.33
CA PHE A 30 2.62 12.20 2.90
C PHE A 30 2.54 13.44 1.99
N VAL A 31 1.39 13.70 1.38
CA VAL A 31 1.10 14.97 0.68
C VAL A 31 0.42 15.96 1.62
N ILE A 32 -0.55 15.49 2.40
CA ILE A 32 -1.33 16.36 3.31
C ILE A 32 -0.43 17.00 4.37
N VAL A 33 0.59 16.28 4.84
CA VAL A 33 1.53 16.80 5.87
C VAL A 33 2.23 18.08 5.45
N LEU A 34 2.47 18.29 4.14
CA LEU A 34 3.10 19.49 3.62
C LEU A 34 2.25 20.75 3.94
N ALA A 35 0.94 20.64 3.76
CA ALA A 35 0.02 21.75 4.06
C ALA A 35 -0.21 21.95 5.57
N ILE A 36 -0.14 20.87 6.37
CA ILE A 36 -0.22 20.98 7.84
C ILE A 36 1.04 21.63 8.39
N GLU A 37 2.22 21.40 7.79
CA GLU A 37 3.49 22.05 8.15
C GLU A 37 3.34 23.56 8.10
N ASP A 38 2.75 24.09 7.04
CA ASP A 38 2.53 25.51 6.84
C ASP A 38 1.43 26.07 7.76
N ASP A 39 0.30 25.37 7.90
CA ASP A 39 -0.87 25.83 8.66
C ASP A 39 -0.65 25.81 10.18
N TRP A 40 -0.01 24.77 10.69
CA TRP A 40 0.22 24.60 12.13
C TRP A 40 1.56 25.14 12.62
N ASN A 41 2.46 25.54 11.71
CA ASN A 41 3.81 26.01 12.02
C ASN A 41 4.61 25.03 12.90
N PHE A 42 4.48 23.74 12.61
CA PHE A 42 5.29 22.67 13.16
C PHE A 42 6.28 22.18 12.09
N SER A 43 7.41 21.62 12.52
CA SER A 43 8.38 21.07 11.58
C SER A 43 7.88 19.76 10.94
N TYR A 44 8.31 19.52 9.70
CA TYR A 44 7.97 18.28 8.98
C TYR A 44 8.30 17.01 9.77
N ASN A 45 9.45 16.97 10.45
CA ASN A 45 9.84 15.81 11.25
C ASN A 45 8.89 15.53 12.43
N GLU A 46 8.36 16.57 13.07
CA GLU A 46 7.35 16.39 14.12
C GLU A 46 6.05 15.83 13.55
N LEU A 47 5.60 16.34 12.42
CA LEU A 47 4.33 15.95 11.81
C LEU A 47 4.38 14.57 11.17
N ILE A 48 5.44 14.25 10.43
CA ILE A 48 5.56 12.93 9.78
C ILE A 48 5.61 11.79 10.81
N ASN A 49 6.18 12.04 11.99
CA ASN A 49 6.23 11.08 13.08
C ASN A 49 4.85 10.75 13.68
N LEU A 50 3.82 11.57 13.46
CA LEU A 50 2.46 11.26 13.89
C LEU A 50 1.90 10.00 13.20
N TRP A 51 2.43 9.64 12.03
CA TRP A 51 2.07 8.41 11.31
C TRP A 51 2.78 7.14 11.82
N LEU A 52 3.80 7.26 12.69
CA LEU A 52 4.59 6.09 13.15
C LEU A 52 3.72 4.96 13.72
N LEU A 53 2.83 5.30 14.66
CA LEU A 53 1.95 4.30 15.27
C LEU A 53 0.95 3.74 14.25
N GLY A 54 0.42 4.59 13.37
CA GLY A 54 -0.46 4.16 12.27
C GLY A 54 0.23 3.17 11.35
N SER A 55 1.44 3.47 10.90
CA SER A 55 2.22 2.60 10.03
C SER A 55 2.56 1.25 10.68
N LEU A 56 2.86 1.24 11.99
CA LEU A 56 3.07 0.02 12.75
C LEU A 56 1.80 -0.83 12.81
N LEU A 57 0.64 -0.19 13.04
CA LEU A 57 -0.65 -0.88 13.13
C LEU A 57 -1.12 -1.44 11.77
N VAL A 58 -0.70 -0.87 10.64
CA VAL A 58 -0.92 -1.49 9.31
C VAL A 58 -0.32 -2.89 9.26
N GLY A 59 0.89 -3.07 9.79
CA GLY A 59 1.56 -4.37 9.85
C GLY A 59 0.97 -5.29 10.92
N LEU A 60 1.03 -4.89 12.18
CA LEU A 60 0.65 -5.73 13.32
C LEU A 60 -0.84 -6.08 13.32
N GLY A 61 -1.70 -5.17 12.89
CA GLY A 61 -3.13 -5.38 12.80
C GLY A 61 -3.54 -6.44 11.76
N SER A 62 -2.65 -6.77 10.79
CA SER A 62 -2.95 -7.75 9.75
C SER A 62 -3.10 -9.19 10.29
N ILE A 63 -2.45 -9.54 11.40
CA ILE A 63 -2.60 -10.86 12.05
C ILE A 63 -4.01 -11.05 12.61
N PRO A 64 -4.48 -10.21 13.55
CA PRO A 64 -5.84 -10.36 14.08
C PRO A 64 -6.91 -10.15 13.00
N ALA A 65 -6.67 -9.25 12.02
CA ALA A 65 -7.58 -9.07 10.90
C ALA A 65 -7.70 -10.33 10.03
N GLY A 66 -6.60 -11.01 9.73
CA GLY A 66 -6.58 -12.27 8.99
C GLY A 66 -7.28 -13.39 9.75
N TRP A 67 -6.95 -13.55 11.03
CA TRP A 67 -7.57 -14.54 11.90
C TRP A 67 -9.10 -14.35 11.99
N LEU A 68 -9.55 -13.11 12.18
CA LEU A 68 -10.97 -12.79 12.28
C LEU A 68 -11.66 -12.95 10.90
N SER A 69 -11.00 -12.55 9.83
CA SER A 69 -11.47 -12.72 8.46
C SER A 69 -11.77 -14.18 8.11
N ASP A 70 -10.89 -15.11 8.50
CA ASP A 70 -11.08 -16.53 8.21
C ASP A 70 -12.16 -17.16 9.08
N ARG A 71 -12.30 -16.75 10.34
CA ARG A 71 -13.27 -17.31 11.28
C ARG A 71 -14.67 -16.69 11.21
N TRP A 72 -14.77 -15.46 10.83
CA TRP A 72 -16.04 -14.72 10.81
C TRP A 72 -16.52 -14.47 9.38
N SER A 73 -15.95 -13.47 8.68
CA SER A 73 -16.38 -13.11 7.33
C SER A 73 -15.37 -12.21 6.63
N ARG A 74 -14.89 -12.60 5.44
CA ARG A 74 -14.03 -11.75 4.61
C ARG A 74 -14.76 -10.51 4.11
N SER A 75 -15.98 -10.68 3.61
CA SER A 75 -16.81 -9.55 3.17
C SER A 75 -17.23 -8.64 4.32
N GLY A 76 -17.53 -9.20 5.50
CA GLY A 76 -17.82 -8.43 6.71
C GLY A 76 -16.63 -7.61 7.20
N MET A 77 -15.43 -8.18 7.15
CA MET A 77 -14.19 -7.44 7.48
C MET A 77 -13.94 -6.27 6.52
N LEU A 78 -14.26 -6.41 5.23
CA LEU A 78 -14.18 -5.29 4.29
C LEU A 78 -15.21 -4.19 4.57
N VAL A 79 -16.39 -4.52 5.06
CA VAL A 79 -17.35 -3.49 5.54
C VAL A 79 -16.75 -2.71 6.71
N ILE A 80 -16.18 -3.42 7.70
CA ILE A 80 -15.50 -2.78 8.86
C ILE A 80 -14.35 -1.90 8.38
N MET A 81 -13.55 -2.38 7.42
CA MET A 81 -12.46 -1.61 6.84
C MET A 81 -12.95 -0.32 6.21
N PHE A 82 -13.91 -0.37 5.28
CA PHE A 82 -14.39 0.84 4.59
C PHE A 82 -14.98 1.87 5.55
N ILE A 83 -15.81 1.43 6.49
CA ILE A 83 -16.42 2.32 7.47
C ILE A 83 -15.35 2.87 8.42
N GLY A 84 -14.46 2.02 8.92
CA GLY A 84 -13.38 2.41 9.83
C GLY A 84 -12.39 3.38 9.20
N LEU A 85 -11.96 3.12 7.95
CA LEU A 85 -11.13 4.06 7.18
C LEU A 85 -11.82 5.41 7.03
N GLY A 86 -13.12 5.40 6.66
CA GLY A 86 -13.87 6.62 6.46
C GLY A 86 -14.03 7.44 7.73
N VAL A 87 -14.43 6.80 8.82
CA VAL A 87 -14.60 7.47 10.13
C VAL A 87 -13.26 8.02 10.63
N SER A 88 -12.20 7.19 10.63
CA SER A 88 -10.87 7.63 11.07
C SER A 88 -10.33 8.79 10.23
N SER A 89 -10.54 8.75 8.91
CA SER A 89 -10.13 9.83 8.02
C SER A 89 -10.89 11.13 8.32
N ILE A 90 -12.21 11.07 8.46
CA ILE A 90 -13.00 12.27 8.86
C ILE A 90 -12.50 12.84 10.19
N LEU A 91 -12.22 11.98 11.16
CA LEU A 91 -11.68 12.41 12.46
C LEU A 91 -10.27 13.02 12.31
N CYS A 92 -9.42 12.54 11.39
CA CYS A 92 -8.17 13.23 11.06
C CYS A 92 -8.42 14.65 10.57
N GLY A 93 -9.36 14.83 9.64
CA GLY A 93 -9.71 16.15 9.12
C GLY A 93 -10.36 17.09 10.15
N LEU A 94 -10.93 16.56 11.22
CA LEU A 94 -11.50 17.33 12.34
C LEU A 94 -10.49 17.55 13.49
N SER A 95 -9.27 17.06 13.35
CA SER A 95 -8.22 17.22 14.37
C SER A 95 -7.73 18.66 14.44
N ASN A 96 -7.59 19.18 15.66
CA ASN A 96 -7.14 20.53 15.92
C ASN A 96 -5.80 20.60 16.71
N ASN A 97 -5.17 19.45 16.93
CA ASN A 97 -3.86 19.35 17.59
C ASN A 97 -3.16 18.04 17.22
N LYS A 98 -1.84 17.99 17.47
CA LYS A 98 -0.98 16.83 17.15
C LYS A 98 -1.47 15.52 17.79
N PHE A 99 -1.92 15.58 19.03
CA PHE A 99 -2.34 14.38 19.77
C PHE A 99 -3.60 13.74 19.15
N SER A 100 -4.62 14.55 18.85
CA SER A 100 -5.84 14.03 18.20
C SER A 100 -5.54 13.51 16.80
N LEU A 101 -4.70 14.20 16.02
CA LEU A 101 -4.29 13.74 14.69
C LEU A 101 -3.52 12.41 14.76
N MET A 102 -2.59 12.27 15.69
CA MET A 102 -1.84 11.01 15.91
C MET A 102 -2.75 9.83 16.22
N ILE A 103 -3.72 10.00 17.13
CA ILE A 103 -4.67 8.94 17.48
C ILE A 103 -5.53 8.56 16.28
N ASN A 104 -6.04 9.54 15.54
CA ASN A 104 -6.90 9.31 14.39
C ASN A 104 -6.13 8.68 13.20
N LEU A 105 -4.88 9.08 12.97
CA LEU A 105 -3.98 8.42 12.02
C LEU A 105 -3.66 6.98 12.45
N SER A 106 -3.50 6.72 13.76
CA SER A 106 -3.27 5.37 14.27
C SER A 106 -4.49 4.47 14.03
N ALA A 107 -5.70 4.99 14.26
CA ALA A 107 -6.94 4.28 13.94
C ALA A 107 -7.06 4.02 12.42
N LEU A 108 -6.70 5.00 11.59
CA LEU A 108 -6.66 4.84 10.13
C LEU A 108 -5.72 3.70 9.72
N GLY A 109 -4.52 3.64 10.28
CA GLY A 109 -3.56 2.55 10.03
C GLY A 109 -4.09 1.18 10.46
N LEU A 110 -4.77 1.11 11.60
CA LEU A 110 -5.41 -0.12 12.07
C LEU A 110 -6.46 -0.63 11.07
N PHE A 111 -7.31 0.23 10.52
CA PHE A 111 -8.29 -0.19 9.52
C PHE A 111 -7.66 -0.49 8.15
N CYS A 112 -6.55 0.16 7.76
CA CYS A 112 -5.76 -0.21 6.59
C CYS A 112 -5.26 -1.66 6.68
N SER A 113 -4.92 -2.16 7.87
CA SER A 113 -4.38 -3.51 8.06
C SER A 113 -5.32 -4.64 7.60
N ILE A 114 -6.61 -4.36 7.49
CA ILE A 114 -7.64 -5.37 7.19
C ILE A 114 -7.57 -5.83 5.74
N TYR A 115 -7.21 -4.95 4.80
CA TYR A 115 -7.37 -5.25 3.38
C TYR A 115 -6.57 -6.47 2.93
N HIS A 116 -5.28 -6.49 3.17
CA HIS A 116 -4.41 -7.53 2.61
C HIS A 116 -4.82 -8.95 3.05
N PRO A 117 -5.04 -9.26 4.32
CA PRO A 117 -5.49 -10.59 4.70
C PRO A 117 -6.92 -10.91 4.25
N ALA A 118 -7.85 -9.97 4.36
CA ALA A 118 -9.26 -10.20 4.04
C ALA A 118 -9.55 -10.11 2.54
N GLY A 119 -9.11 -9.03 1.89
CA GLY A 119 -9.42 -8.73 0.49
C GLY A 119 -8.72 -9.68 -0.48
N ILE A 120 -7.41 -9.93 -0.31
CA ILE A 120 -6.66 -10.86 -1.17
C ILE A 120 -7.22 -12.27 -1.03
N SER A 121 -7.43 -12.76 0.19
CA SER A 121 -8.00 -14.08 0.40
C SER A 121 -9.43 -14.18 -0.12
N TRP A 122 -10.20 -13.09 -0.11
CA TRP A 122 -11.53 -13.05 -0.72
C TRP A 122 -11.45 -13.22 -2.24
N VAL A 123 -10.55 -12.50 -2.92
CA VAL A 123 -10.32 -12.64 -4.37
C VAL A 123 -9.88 -14.05 -4.71
N VAL A 124 -8.91 -14.63 -3.99
CA VAL A 124 -8.37 -15.98 -4.23
C VAL A 124 -9.45 -17.05 -4.13
N ASN A 125 -10.31 -16.95 -3.12
CA ASN A 125 -11.34 -17.98 -2.87
C ASN A 125 -12.60 -17.82 -3.72
N THR A 126 -12.80 -16.66 -4.37
CA THR A 126 -14.02 -16.41 -5.16
C THR A 126 -13.76 -16.32 -6.66
N SER A 127 -12.50 -16.33 -7.11
CA SER A 127 -12.14 -16.22 -8.53
C SER A 127 -11.79 -17.58 -9.14
N LYS A 128 -12.25 -17.85 -10.38
CA LYS A 128 -11.86 -19.04 -11.13
C LYS A 128 -10.43 -18.93 -11.66
N GLU A 129 -10.10 -17.80 -12.29
CA GLU A 129 -8.77 -17.44 -12.80
C GLU A 129 -8.07 -16.56 -11.75
N THR A 130 -7.46 -17.20 -10.76
CA THR A 130 -6.93 -16.51 -9.57
C THR A 130 -5.80 -15.55 -9.89
N GLY A 131 -4.86 -15.92 -10.77
CA GLY A 131 -3.73 -15.07 -11.15
C GLY A 131 -4.18 -13.77 -11.83
N LYS A 132 -5.08 -13.88 -12.81
CA LYS A 132 -5.67 -12.75 -13.51
C LYS A 132 -6.47 -11.83 -12.58
N ALA A 133 -7.25 -12.42 -11.67
CA ALA A 133 -8.03 -11.65 -10.70
C ALA A 133 -7.14 -10.89 -9.70
N LEU A 134 -6.05 -11.51 -9.24
CA LEU A 134 -5.05 -10.86 -8.40
C LEU A 134 -4.29 -9.79 -9.17
N GLY A 135 -3.89 -10.05 -10.42
CA GLY A 135 -3.23 -9.06 -11.27
C GLY A 135 -4.10 -7.82 -11.48
N PHE A 136 -5.38 -8.02 -11.81
CA PHE A 136 -6.35 -6.92 -11.89
C PHE A 136 -6.48 -6.17 -10.56
N ASN A 137 -6.62 -6.88 -9.47
CA ASN A 137 -6.73 -6.28 -8.14
C ASN A 137 -5.48 -5.46 -7.75
N ASN A 138 -4.30 -5.92 -8.13
CA ASN A 138 -3.03 -5.26 -7.79
C ASN A 138 -2.82 -3.92 -8.52
N ILE A 139 -3.40 -3.74 -9.72
CA ILE A 139 -3.39 -2.43 -10.41
C ILE A 139 -3.97 -1.34 -9.50
N PHE A 140 -5.05 -1.66 -8.80
CA PHE A 140 -5.74 -0.71 -7.93
C PHE A 140 -4.94 -0.28 -6.70
N GLY A 141 -3.96 -1.08 -6.26
CA GLY A 141 -3.02 -0.67 -5.21
C GLY A 141 -2.18 0.54 -5.65
N GLY A 142 -1.50 0.46 -6.81
CA GLY A 142 -0.70 1.57 -7.35
C GLY A 142 -1.56 2.79 -7.71
N VAL A 143 -2.72 2.56 -8.34
CA VAL A 143 -3.70 3.63 -8.64
C VAL A 143 -4.17 4.31 -7.35
N GLY A 144 -4.36 3.55 -6.26
CA GLY A 144 -4.76 4.10 -4.96
C GLY A 144 -3.74 5.10 -4.40
N ILE A 145 -2.44 4.75 -4.42
CA ILE A 145 -1.38 5.65 -3.99
C ILE A 145 -1.37 6.92 -4.84
N GLY A 146 -1.39 6.77 -6.16
CA GLY A 146 -1.39 7.89 -7.08
C GLY A 146 -2.62 8.79 -6.92
N LEU A 147 -3.81 8.19 -6.84
CA LEU A 147 -5.06 8.94 -6.65
C LEU A 147 -5.06 9.66 -5.30
N GLY A 148 -4.53 9.03 -4.25
CA GLY A 148 -4.38 9.65 -2.93
C GLY A 148 -3.50 10.89 -2.97
N ALA A 149 -2.33 10.81 -3.61
CA ALA A 149 -1.42 11.93 -3.75
C ALA A 149 -2.03 13.08 -4.57
N PHE A 150 -2.60 12.77 -5.74
CA PHE A 150 -3.19 13.78 -6.63
C PHE A 150 -4.43 14.44 -6.01
N SER A 151 -5.39 13.62 -5.54
CA SER A 151 -6.64 14.17 -4.99
C SER A 151 -6.40 15.00 -3.73
N SER A 152 -5.45 14.58 -2.87
CA SER A 152 -5.11 15.37 -1.68
C SER A 152 -4.51 16.73 -2.06
N GLY A 153 -3.54 16.76 -2.98
CA GLY A 153 -2.96 18.01 -3.45
C GLY A 153 -4.01 18.94 -4.07
N LEU A 154 -4.86 18.40 -4.96
CA LEU A 154 -5.93 19.17 -5.60
C LEU A 154 -6.94 19.73 -4.58
N ILE A 155 -7.36 18.93 -3.61
CA ILE A 155 -8.31 19.37 -2.58
C ILE A 155 -7.68 20.43 -1.68
N ILE A 156 -6.39 20.31 -1.35
CA ILE A 156 -5.67 21.29 -0.54
C ILE A 156 -5.63 22.63 -1.25
N ASP A 157 -5.26 22.66 -2.53
CA ASP A 157 -5.17 23.89 -3.30
C ASP A 157 -6.55 24.56 -3.52
N MET A 158 -7.64 23.77 -3.60
CA MET A 158 -8.99 24.29 -3.78
C MET A 158 -9.68 24.72 -2.48
N TYR A 159 -9.35 24.09 -1.38
CA TYR A 159 -10.00 24.28 -0.08
C TYR A 159 -8.97 24.43 1.04
N ASN A 160 -8.69 23.33 1.77
CA ASN A 160 -7.63 23.20 2.77
C ASN A 160 -7.36 21.70 3.06
N TRP A 161 -6.33 21.43 3.88
CA TRP A 161 -5.91 20.05 4.20
C TRP A 161 -6.96 19.22 4.93
N ASN A 162 -7.87 19.83 5.70
CA ASN A 162 -8.93 19.13 6.43
C ASN A 162 -9.84 18.35 5.47
N TYR A 163 -10.22 18.98 4.36
CA TYR A 163 -11.09 18.36 3.36
C TYR A 163 -10.40 17.23 2.58
N ALA A 164 -9.06 17.22 2.50
CA ALA A 164 -8.31 16.13 1.91
C ALA A 164 -8.44 14.83 2.71
N PHE A 165 -8.79 14.90 3.99
CA PHE A 165 -9.21 13.78 4.82
C PHE A 165 -10.72 13.51 4.74
N ILE A 166 -11.55 14.54 4.82
CA ILE A 166 -13.00 14.44 4.99
C ILE A 166 -13.67 13.86 3.72
N PHE A 167 -13.33 14.34 2.53
CA PHE A 167 -13.99 13.90 1.30
C PHE A 167 -13.73 12.42 0.99
N PRO A 168 -12.47 11.92 0.96
CA PRO A 168 -12.24 10.49 0.76
C PRO A 168 -12.85 9.64 1.89
N GLY A 169 -12.85 10.16 3.11
CA GLY A 169 -13.48 9.51 4.26
C GLY A 169 -14.97 9.28 4.05
N ALA A 170 -15.70 10.29 3.60
CA ALA A 170 -17.13 10.19 3.30
C ALA A 170 -17.40 9.18 2.16
N ILE A 171 -16.59 9.21 1.10
CA ILE A 171 -16.67 8.24 -0.01
C ILE A 171 -16.47 6.81 0.50
N SER A 172 -15.48 6.58 1.36
CA SER A 172 -15.22 5.26 1.94
C SER A 172 -16.41 4.73 2.74
N ILE A 173 -17.06 5.56 3.55
CA ILE A 173 -18.28 5.18 4.29
C ILE A 173 -19.41 4.79 3.33
N ILE A 174 -19.64 5.58 2.27
CA ILE A 174 -20.68 5.28 1.28
C ILE A 174 -20.43 3.92 0.61
N ILE A 175 -19.17 3.61 0.25
CA ILE A 175 -18.79 2.31 -0.31
C ILE A 175 -19.02 1.18 0.70
N GLY A 176 -18.66 1.39 1.97
CA GLY A 176 -18.87 0.42 3.05
C GLY A 176 -20.34 0.12 3.29
N ILE A 177 -21.20 1.15 3.29
CA ILE A 177 -22.65 1.00 3.36
C ILE A 177 -23.18 0.24 2.13
N GLY A 178 -22.70 0.56 0.93
CA GLY A 178 -23.06 -0.15 -0.29
C GLY A 178 -22.71 -1.64 -0.23
N LEU A 179 -21.52 -1.99 0.26
CA LEU A 179 -21.13 -3.39 0.46
C LEU A 179 -22.03 -4.08 1.49
N PHE A 180 -22.30 -3.43 2.63
CA PHE A 180 -23.19 -3.96 3.65
C PHE A 180 -24.60 -4.23 3.09
N LEU A 181 -25.15 -3.32 2.31
CA LEU A 181 -26.47 -3.49 1.68
C LEU A 181 -26.48 -4.65 0.66
N HIS A 182 -25.41 -4.85 -0.13
CA HIS A 182 -25.31 -6.00 -1.02
C HIS A 182 -25.19 -7.34 -0.27
N ILE A 183 -24.53 -7.34 0.87
CA ILE A 183 -24.52 -8.52 1.76
C ILE A 183 -25.91 -8.77 2.35
N TYR A 184 -26.57 -7.74 2.86
CA TYR A 184 -27.92 -7.81 3.43
C TYR A 184 -28.95 -8.32 2.41
N GLN A 185 -28.85 -7.87 1.16
CA GLN A 185 -29.70 -8.33 0.06
C GLN A 185 -29.36 -9.75 -0.46
N GLY A 186 -28.38 -10.41 0.12
CA GLY A 186 -27.92 -11.75 -0.31
C GLY A 186 -27.27 -11.82 -1.70
N LYS A 187 -26.85 -10.66 -2.25
CA LYS A 187 -26.08 -10.58 -3.51
C LYS A 187 -24.62 -10.99 -3.31
N ILE A 188 -24.07 -10.70 -2.15
CA ILE A 188 -22.73 -11.09 -1.72
C ILE A 188 -22.87 -11.99 -0.51
N SER A 189 -22.15 -13.13 -0.49
CA SER A 189 -22.16 -14.06 0.64
C SER A 189 -21.42 -13.45 1.83
N PHE A 190 -22.06 -13.48 3.00
CA PHE A 190 -21.40 -13.18 4.28
C PHE A 190 -20.51 -14.35 4.72
N LYS A 191 -20.94 -15.59 4.46
CA LYS A 191 -20.16 -16.79 4.80
C LYS A 191 -18.96 -16.93 3.87
N ASN A 192 -17.83 -17.32 4.46
CA ASN A 192 -16.62 -17.56 3.70
C ASN A 192 -16.79 -18.75 2.72
N ILE A 193 -16.33 -18.52 1.49
CA ILE A 193 -16.21 -19.57 0.47
C ILE A 193 -14.78 -20.08 0.58
N ILE A 194 -14.57 -21.40 0.67
CA ILE A 194 -13.27 -22.07 0.74
C ILE A 194 -13.04 -22.79 -0.59
N SER A 195 -11.85 -22.68 -1.15
CA SER A 195 -11.45 -23.28 -2.41
C SER A 195 -10.34 -24.32 -2.19
N ASP A 196 -10.53 -25.56 -2.66
CA ASP A 196 -9.59 -26.70 -2.53
C ASP A 196 -8.48 -26.70 -3.61
N LYS A 197 -7.91 -25.54 -3.97
CA LYS A 197 -7.16 -25.39 -5.22
C LYS A 197 -5.69 -25.78 -5.22
N PHE A 198 -5.05 -26.10 -4.10
CA PHE A 198 -3.59 -26.26 -4.07
C PHE A 198 -3.14 -27.60 -3.44
N ASN A 199 -2.51 -28.44 -4.23
CA ASN A 199 -1.85 -29.70 -3.81
C ASN A 199 -0.46 -29.81 -4.46
N ASP A 200 0.60 -29.76 -3.68
CA ASP A 200 1.88 -30.48 -3.84
C ASP A 200 3.00 -29.99 -2.89
N ASN A 201 3.83 -30.90 -2.39
CA ASN A 201 4.86 -30.67 -1.38
C ASN A 201 6.26 -30.48 -2.00
N PRO A 202 7.02 -29.41 -1.68
CA PRO A 202 8.45 -29.34 -2.00
C PRO A 202 9.33 -30.01 -0.94
N GLU A 203 10.55 -30.42 -1.34
CA GLU A 203 11.56 -31.04 -0.45
C GLU A 203 11.97 -30.16 0.72
N GLN A 204 11.91 -30.70 1.93
CA GLN A 204 12.02 -29.96 3.20
C GLN A 204 13.39 -29.32 3.48
N ASN A 205 14.49 -29.88 2.95
CA ASN A 205 15.85 -29.47 3.34
C ASN A 205 16.37 -28.17 2.70
N GLN A 206 15.77 -27.69 1.62
CA GLN A 206 16.13 -26.44 0.98
C GLN A 206 15.25 -25.25 1.42
N LEU A 207 14.10 -25.53 2.02
CA LEU A 207 13.06 -24.55 2.35
C LEU A 207 13.56 -23.47 3.32
N LEU A 208 14.33 -23.84 4.35
CA LEU A 208 14.80 -22.88 5.35
C LEU A 208 15.77 -21.86 4.74
N LYS A 209 16.73 -22.31 3.92
CA LYS A 209 17.69 -21.42 3.25
C LYS A 209 16.98 -20.44 2.31
N ILE A 210 16.03 -20.94 1.51
CA ILE A 210 15.25 -20.14 0.59
C ILE A 210 14.36 -19.14 1.35
N ALA A 211 13.71 -19.58 2.44
CA ALA A 211 12.90 -18.72 3.30
C ALA A 211 13.72 -17.55 3.89
N ILE A 212 14.94 -17.80 4.35
CA ILE A 212 15.82 -16.76 4.88
C ILE A 212 16.21 -15.75 3.76
N ILE A 213 16.61 -16.25 2.59
CA ILE A 213 16.98 -15.40 1.46
C ILE A 213 15.79 -14.52 1.03
N MET A 214 14.60 -15.13 0.91
CA MET A 214 13.37 -14.40 0.58
C MET A 214 13.02 -13.37 1.65
N LEU A 215 13.13 -13.73 2.93
CA LEU A 215 12.85 -12.82 4.04
C LEU A 215 13.77 -11.58 3.99
N VAL A 216 15.07 -11.79 3.81
CA VAL A 216 16.04 -10.68 3.71
C VAL A 216 15.74 -9.80 2.49
N SER A 217 15.53 -10.40 1.31
CA SER A 217 15.26 -9.63 0.10
C SER A 217 13.93 -8.88 0.16
N ILE A 218 12.86 -9.48 0.68
CA ILE A 218 11.57 -8.82 0.93
C ILE A 218 11.74 -7.65 1.88
N THR A 219 12.51 -7.82 2.96
CA THR A 219 12.78 -6.74 3.92
C THR A 219 13.46 -5.56 3.24
N CYS A 220 14.53 -5.81 2.48
CA CYS A 220 15.25 -4.75 1.75
C CYS A 220 14.36 -4.04 0.73
N MET A 221 13.60 -4.80 -0.07
CA MET A 221 12.71 -4.23 -1.09
C MET A 221 11.58 -3.41 -0.47
N SER A 222 10.98 -3.92 0.60
CA SER A 222 9.94 -3.20 1.34
C SER A 222 10.49 -1.94 2.00
N PHE A 223 11.73 -1.98 2.50
CA PHE A 223 12.37 -0.82 3.10
C PHE A 223 12.56 0.32 2.10
N VAL A 224 13.12 0.01 0.92
CA VAL A 224 13.25 1.00 -0.17
C VAL A 224 11.88 1.55 -0.58
N TYR A 225 10.89 0.67 -0.71
CA TYR A 225 9.52 1.10 -1.05
C TYR A 225 8.94 2.05 -0.01
N GLN A 226 9.06 1.76 1.28
CA GLN A 226 8.53 2.59 2.37
C GLN A 226 9.24 3.95 2.45
N ILE A 227 10.57 3.97 2.27
CA ILE A 227 11.33 5.21 2.22
C ILE A 227 10.84 6.10 1.07
N LEU A 228 10.80 5.56 -0.15
CA LEU A 228 10.37 6.33 -1.33
C LEU A 228 8.91 6.81 -1.19
N GLN A 229 8.01 5.93 -0.79
CA GLN A 229 6.59 6.28 -0.64
C GLN A 229 6.39 7.43 0.36
N SER A 230 7.11 7.39 1.48
CA SER A 230 6.91 8.34 2.56
C SER A 230 7.66 9.67 2.36
N SER A 231 8.84 9.64 1.71
CA SER A 231 9.68 10.84 1.55
C SER A 231 9.52 11.55 0.21
N LEU A 232 9.10 10.85 -0.85
CA LEU A 232 9.09 11.39 -2.22
C LEU A 232 8.31 12.71 -2.36
N PRO A 233 7.13 12.90 -1.74
CA PRO A 233 6.45 14.21 -1.81
C PRO A 233 7.32 15.34 -1.26
N LYS A 234 7.97 15.15 -0.10
CA LYS A 234 8.85 16.18 0.50
C LYS A 234 10.15 16.37 -0.29
N VAL A 235 10.71 15.30 -0.86
CA VAL A 235 11.88 15.41 -1.76
C VAL A 235 11.57 16.25 -2.99
N ILE A 236 10.39 16.05 -3.60
CA ILE A 236 9.92 16.85 -4.74
C ILE A 236 9.70 18.30 -4.30
N ASP A 237 9.10 18.53 -3.13
CA ASP A 237 8.88 19.84 -2.55
C ASP A 237 10.19 20.62 -2.45
N ILE A 238 11.18 20.15 -1.70
CA ILE A 238 12.44 20.87 -1.45
C ILE A 238 13.38 20.93 -2.65
N ARG A 239 13.39 19.93 -3.55
CA ARG A 239 14.34 19.86 -4.67
C ARG A 239 13.81 20.37 -5.99
N LEU A 240 12.48 20.42 -6.15
CA LEU A 240 11.85 20.77 -7.41
C LEU A 240 10.81 21.89 -7.25
N ALA A 241 9.88 21.78 -6.29
CA ALA A 241 8.76 22.69 -6.15
C ALA A 241 9.19 24.13 -5.81
N GLU A 242 10.11 24.31 -4.88
CA GLU A 242 10.66 25.62 -4.50
C GLU A 242 11.30 26.36 -5.68
N ARG A 243 11.88 25.64 -6.64
CA ARG A 243 12.52 26.24 -7.82
C ARG A 243 11.54 26.58 -8.94
N LEU A 244 10.41 25.88 -9.00
CA LEU A 244 9.45 25.94 -10.11
C LEU A 244 8.12 26.55 -9.67
N ASP A 245 8.02 27.01 -8.43
CA ASP A 245 6.79 27.56 -7.83
C ASP A 245 5.60 26.59 -7.95
N PHE A 246 5.82 25.31 -7.58
CA PHE A 246 4.80 24.28 -7.61
C PHE A 246 3.96 24.31 -6.34
N GLY A 247 2.65 24.32 -6.49
CA GLY A 247 1.72 24.07 -5.40
C GLY A 247 1.61 22.56 -5.07
N THR A 248 0.85 22.27 -4.02
CA THR A 248 0.68 20.87 -3.52
C THR A 248 0.05 19.96 -4.56
N SER A 249 -0.81 20.48 -5.43
CA SER A 249 -1.42 19.70 -6.52
C SER A 249 -0.41 19.22 -7.56
N GLN A 250 0.59 20.04 -7.92
CA GLN A 250 1.63 19.64 -8.85
C GLN A 250 2.55 18.58 -8.25
N ILE A 251 2.90 18.69 -6.97
CA ILE A 251 3.63 17.65 -6.23
C ILE A 251 2.82 16.35 -6.24
N GLY A 252 1.54 16.43 -5.86
CA GLY A 252 0.62 15.30 -5.88
C GLY A 252 0.47 14.65 -7.25
N LEU A 253 0.44 15.44 -8.33
CA LEU A 253 0.36 14.95 -9.70
C LEU A 253 1.61 14.16 -10.11
N ILE A 254 2.79 14.65 -9.77
CA ILE A 254 4.06 13.97 -10.06
C ILE A 254 4.12 12.62 -9.33
N VAL A 255 3.80 12.60 -8.03
CA VAL A 255 3.74 11.38 -7.22
C VAL A 255 2.70 10.42 -7.77
N SER A 256 1.51 10.92 -8.15
CA SER A 256 0.45 10.15 -8.78
C SER A 256 0.92 9.45 -10.05
N PHE A 257 1.57 10.16 -10.94
CA PHE A 257 2.09 9.61 -12.18
C PHE A 257 3.08 8.46 -11.93
N ILE A 258 4.02 8.64 -10.99
CA ILE A 258 5.00 7.62 -10.61
C ILE A 258 4.30 6.34 -10.13
N TYR A 259 3.32 6.45 -9.23
CA TYR A 259 2.66 5.28 -8.65
C TYR A 259 1.60 4.64 -9.54
N ILE A 260 0.96 5.38 -10.43
CA ILE A 260 0.08 4.79 -11.47
C ILE A 260 0.91 3.95 -12.44
N VAL A 261 2.05 4.45 -12.90
CA VAL A 261 2.99 3.67 -13.74
C VAL A 261 3.47 2.43 -13.00
N SER A 262 3.76 2.54 -11.71
CA SER A 262 4.09 1.42 -10.82
C SER A 262 3.01 0.33 -10.85
N GLY A 263 1.74 0.70 -10.74
CA GLY A 263 0.61 -0.25 -10.86
C GLY A 263 0.60 -0.99 -12.21
N LEU A 264 0.86 -0.29 -13.30
CA LEU A 264 0.98 -0.90 -14.64
C LEU A 264 2.20 -1.84 -14.73
N MET A 265 3.33 -1.47 -14.13
CA MET A 265 4.53 -2.31 -14.11
C MET A 265 4.33 -3.58 -13.29
N ASN A 266 3.48 -3.57 -12.27
CA ASN A 266 3.05 -4.78 -11.56
C ASN A 266 2.35 -5.78 -12.52
N TYR A 267 1.48 -5.29 -13.40
CA TYR A 267 0.82 -6.14 -14.40
C TYR A 267 1.80 -6.68 -15.44
N ILE A 268 2.73 -5.85 -15.94
CA ILE A 268 3.79 -6.26 -16.87
C ILE A 268 4.70 -7.30 -16.22
N GLY A 269 5.10 -7.07 -14.96
CA GLY A 269 5.90 -8.02 -14.17
C GLY A 269 5.21 -9.38 -14.02
N GLY A 270 3.89 -9.40 -13.84
CA GLY A 270 3.08 -10.63 -13.83
C GLY A 270 3.13 -11.39 -15.15
N ILE A 271 2.96 -10.70 -16.28
CA ILE A 271 3.09 -11.32 -17.62
C ILE A 271 4.49 -11.87 -17.86
N LEU A 272 5.51 -11.15 -17.40
CA LEU A 272 6.90 -11.61 -17.55
C LEU A 272 7.17 -12.82 -16.65
N ALA A 273 6.66 -12.85 -15.44
CA ALA A 273 6.80 -13.97 -14.52
C ALA A 273 6.09 -15.26 -15.01
N ASP A 274 5.02 -15.12 -15.81
CA ASP A 274 4.37 -16.26 -16.47
C ASP A 274 5.19 -16.81 -17.67
N LYS A 275 6.09 -16.00 -18.24
CA LYS A 275 6.85 -16.37 -19.45
C LYS A 275 8.31 -16.73 -19.20
N TYR A 276 8.91 -16.18 -18.17
CA TYR A 276 10.33 -16.33 -17.85
C TYR A 276 10.49 -16.83 -16.42
N PRO A 277 11.63 -17.46 -16.06
CA PRO A 277 11.87 -17.89 -14.69
C PRO A 277 11.75 -16.73 -13.71
N GLU A 278 10.90 -16.88 -12.71
CA GLU A 278 10.54 -15.86 -11.69
C GLU A 278 11.80 -15.30 -11.01
N LYS A 279 12.79 -16.17 -10.76
CA LYS A 279 14.09 -15.79 -10.20
C LYS A 279 14.79 -14.70 -11.02
N ASN A 280 14.75 -14.79 -12.35
CA ASN A 280 15.42 -13.84 -13.23
C ASN A 280 14.70 -12.49 -13.20
N ILE A 281 13.37 -12.49 -13.25
CA ILE A 281 12.57 -11.27 -13.13
C ILE A 281 12.85 -10.58 -11.80
N TYR A 282 12.87 -11.35 -10.72
CA TYR A 282 13.15 -10.86 -9.38
C TYR A 282 14.54 -10.23 -9.26
N LEU A 283 15.58 -10.91 -9.78
CA LEU A 283 16.96 -10.40 -9.79
C LEU A 283 17.14 -9.13 -10.63
N ILE A 284 16.55 -9.07 -11.83
CA ILE A 284 16.62 -7.90 -12.71
C ILE A 284 16.00 -6.68 -12.01
N GLY A 285 14.86 -6.86 -11.36
CA GLY A 285 14.20 -5.78 -10.63
C GLY A 285 15.03 -5.28 -9.43
N ILE A 286 15.59 -6.18 -8.64
CA ILE A 286 16.45 -5.82 -7.49
C ILE A 286 17.70 -5.05 -7.97
N LEU A 287 18.41 -5.58 -8.97
CA LEU A 287 19.64 -4.96 -9.49
C LEU A 287 19.34 -3.61 -10.17
N GLY A 288 18.28 -3.55 -10.99
CA GLY A 288 17.87 -2.32 -11.65
C GLY A 288 17.53 -1.22 -10.66
N GLN A 289 16.74 -1.53 -9.64
CA GLN A 289 16.43 -0.59 -8.56
C GLN A 289 17.67 -0.17 -7.79
N GLY A 290 18.54 -1.13 -7.39
CA GLY A 290 19.75 -0.84 -6.62
C GLY A 290 20.71 0.10 -7.35
N ILE A 291 20.92 -0.09 -8.65
CA ILE A 291 21.77 0.79 -9.48
C ILE A 291 21.18 2.21 -9.51
N LEU A 292 19.88 2.35 -9.71
CA LEU A 292 19.24 3.66 -9.82
C LEU A 292 19.21 4.45 -8.49
N LEU A 293 19.21 3.77 -7.35
CA LEU A 293 19.29 4.42 -6.04
C LEU A 293 20.58 5.23 -5.87
N PHE A 294 21.70 4.82 -6.46
CA PHE A 294 22.94 5.59 -6.42
C PHE A 294 22.83 6.95 -7.14
N PHE A 295 21.95 7.06 -8.13
CA PHE A 295 21.81 8.30 -8.88
C PHE A 295 20.83 9.28 -8.26
N ILE A 296 19.82 8.83 -7.53
CA ILE A 296 18.77 9.71 -6.97
C ILE A 296 19.32 10.68 -5.91
N PHE A 297 20.42 10.30 -5.27
CA PHE A 297 21.09 11.07 -4.21
C PHE A 297 21.38 12.52 -4.58
N SER A 298 21.92 12.79 -5.78
CA SER A 298 22.41 14.10 -6.22
C SER A 298 21.46 14.86 -7.14
N LEU A 299 20.29 14.29 -7.45
CA LEU A 299 19.38 14.88 -8.43
C LEU A 299 18.48 15.95 -7.80
N SER A 300 18.42 17.12 -8.45
CA SER A 300 17.60 18.26 -8.05
C SER A 300 16.87 18.92 -9.24
N ASN A 301 16.51 18.12 -10.25
CA ASN A 301 15.84 18.57 -11.47
C ASN A 301 14.86 17.50 -11.95
N TYR A 302 14.30 17.62 -13.15
CA TYR A 302 13.35 16.67 -13.71
C TYR A 302 13.90 15.22 -13.79
N PHE A 303 15.21 15.01 -13.82
CA PHE A 303 15.78 13.67 -13.72
C PHE A 303 15.47 12.97 -12.39
N LEU A 304 15.25 13.72 -11.30
CA LEU A 304 14.76 13.17 -10.04
C LEU A 304 13.44 12.40 -10.26
N VAL A 305 12.50 12.99 -10.99
CA VAL A 305 11.19 12.36 -11.27
C VAL A 305 11.36 11.11 -12.13
N ILE A 306 12.20 11.19 -13.18
CA ILE A 306 12.46 10.08 -14.11
C ILE A 306 13.10 8.90 -13.36
N ILE A 307 14.14 9.16 -12.57
CA ILE A 307 14.84 8.11 -11.81
C ILE A 307 13.91 7.52 -10.73
N SER A 308 13.15 8.35 -10.02
CA SER A 308 12.16 7.86 -9.04
C SER A 308 11.12 6.96 -9.69
N LEU A 309 10.62 7.34 -10.88
CA LEU A 309 9.68 6.52 -11.65
C LEU A 309 10.27 5.15 -11.98
N PHE A 310 11.51 5.08 -12.46
CA PHE A 310 12.14 3.80 -12.78
C PHE A 310 12.44 2.97 -11.53
N ILE A 311 12.85 3.57 -10.41
CA ILE A 311 13.08 2.86 -9.15
C ILE A 311 11.76 2.20 -8.70
N VAL A 312 10.67 2.97 -8.65
CA VAL A 312 9.35 2.46 -8.23
C VAL A 312 8.81 1.44 -9.22
N ALA A 313 9.04 1.62 -10.53
CA ALA A 313 8.68 0.68 -11.58
C ALA A 313 9.39 -0.68 -11.42
N PHE A 314 10.70 -0.69 -11.18
CA PHE A 314 11.45 -1.90 -10.90
C PHE A 314 10.98 -2.58 -9.61
N ASN A 315 10.77 -1.81 -8.52
CA ASN A 315 10.27 -2.33 -7.26
C ASN A 315 8.92 -3.03 -7.44
N SER A 316 8.01 -2.42 -8.19
CA SER A 316 6.66 -2.97 -8.39
C SER A 316 6.63 -4.16 -9.34
N SER A 317 7.47 -4.16 -10.37
CA SER A 317 7.51 -5.24 -11.38
C SER A 317 7.91 -6.60 -10.80
N ILE A 318 8.62 -6.63 -9.68
CA ILE A 318 9.08 -7.87 -9.05
C ILE A 318 8.02 -8.53 -8.15
N LEU A 319 7.01 -7.79 -7.69
CA LEU A 319 6.04 -8.31 -6.71
C LEU A 319 5.29 -9.57 -7.17
N PRO A 320 4.86 -9.72 -8.44
CA PRO A 320 4.27 -10.96 -8.90
C PRO A 320 5.23 -12.15 -8.84
N ALA A 321 6.48 -11.96 -9.30
CA ALA A 321 7.50 -13.01 -9.25
C ALA A 321 7.85 -13.40 -7.80
N GLU A 322 7.94 -12.42 -6.90
CA GLU A 322 8.13 -12.65 -5.46
C GLU A 322 6.99 -13.48 -4.86
N ASN A 323 5.75 -13.15 -5.19
CA ASN A 323 4.59 -13.90 -4.71
C ASN A 323 4.56 -15.34 -5.24
N LEU A 324 4.92 -15.55 -6.52
CA LEU A 324 5.01 -16.89 -7.11
C LEU A 324 6.13 -17.72 -6.46
N LEU A 325 7.31 -17.14 -6.23
CA LEU A 325 8.41 -17.80 -5.52
C LEU A 325 8.00 -18.20 -4.10
N LEU A 326 7.33 -17.30 -3.37
CA LEU A 326 6.79 -17.62 -2.05
C LEU A 326 5.75 -18.74 -2.11
N ALA A 327 4.83 -18.72 -3.07
CA ALA A 327 3.83 -19.76 -3.24
C ALA A 327 4.47 -21.13 -3.53
N TYR A 328 5.49 -21.14 -4.40
CA TYR A 328 6.21 -22.36 -4.80
C TYR A 328 6.99 -23.00 -3.64
N PHE A 329 7.63 -22.18 -2.81
CA PHE A 329 8.44 -22.67 -1.69
C PHE A 329 7.71 -22.76 -0.34
N SER A 330 6.41 -22.42 -0.30
CA SER A 330 5.61 -22.49 0.92
C SER A 330 4.93 -23.86 1.05
N PRO A 331 5.04 -24.53 2.23
CA PRO A 331 4.20 -25.69 2.51
C PRO A 331 2.74 -25.28 2.43
N GLN A 332 1.94 -26.00 1.66
CA GLN A 332 0.53 -25.66 1.43
C GLN A 332 -0.29 -25.46 2.71
N LYS A 333 -0.04 -26.33 3.71
CA LYS A 333 -0.67 -26.27 5.02
C LYS A 333 -0.39 -24.95 5.76
N HIS A 334 0.67 -24.22 5.38
CA HIS A 334 1.15 -23.00 6.03
C HIS A 334 1.31 -21.81 5.08
N GLN A 335 0.73 -21.90 3.88
CA GLN A 335 0.88 -20.86 2.85
C GLN A 335 0.33 -19.50 3.31
N SER A 336 -0.85 -19.48 3.96
CA SER A 336 -1.40 -18.26 4.54
C SER A 336 -0.52 -17.65 5.62
N LEU A 337 0.13 -18.50 6.44
CA LEU A 337 1.09 -18.04 7.45
C LEU A 337 2.32 -17.40 6.80
N VAL A 338 2.86 -17.99 5.74
CA VAL A 338 4.03 -17.45 5.02
C VAL A 338 3.70 -16.09 4.40
N TYR A 339 2.54 -15.94 3.77
CA TYR A 339 2.07 -14.63 3.30
C TYR A 339 1.82 -13.66 4.45
N GLY A 340 1.27 -14.12 5.58
CA GLY A 340 1.11 -13.31 6.79
C GLY A 340 2.45 -12.75 7.29
N ILE A 341 3.50 -13.58 7.37
CA ILE A 341 4.85 -13.16 7.75
C ILE A 341 5.41 -12.16 6.74
N LYS A 342 5.24 -12.40 5.43
CA LYS A 342 5.62 -11.44 4.39
C LYS A 342 5.02 -10.06 4.64
N PHE A 343 3.72 -9.97 4.85
CA PHE A 343 3.05 -8.68 5.03
C PHE A 343 3.40 -7.99 6.33
N ILE A 344 3.63 -8.76 7.41
CA ILE A 344 4.16 -8.18 8.66
C ILE A 344 5.52 -7.54 8.39
N VAL A 345 6.45 -8.28 7.78
CA VAL A 345 7.80 -7.78 7.48
C VAL A 345 7.74 -6.56 6.57
N SER A 346 6.90 -6.60 5.52
CA SER A 346 6.76 -5.51 4.56
C SER A 346 6.20 -4.22 5.18
N PHE A 347 5.33 -4.32 6.16
CA PHE A 347 4.71 -3.15 6.77
C PHE A 347 5.31 -2.77 8.12
N ALA A 348 5.83 -3.72 8.92
CA ALA A 348 6.49 -3.40 10.18
C ALA A 348 7.82 -2.66 10.01
N ILE A 349 8.39 -2.63 8.80
CA ILE A 349 9.58 -1.84 8.45
C ILE A 349 9.26 -0.34 8.29
N ALA A 350 7.99 0.02 8.04
CA ALA A 350 7.58 1.40 7.79
C ALA A 350 7.91 2.37 8.95
N PRO A 351 7.69 2.03 10.23
CA PRO A 351 8.11 2.91 11.33
C PRO A 351 9.61 3.19 11.35
N ILE A 352 10.44 2.22 10.99
CA ILE A 352 11.90 2.39 10.90
C ILE A 352 12.23 3.35 9.76
N ALA A 353 11.58 3.18 8.60
CA ALA A 353 11.74 4.09 7.48
C ALA A 353 11.34 5.52 7.86
N LEU A 354 10.19 5.71 8.50
CA LEU A 354 9.70 7.02 8.94
C LEU A 354 10.63 7.68 9.96
N PHE A 355 11.16 6.91 10.92
CA PHE A 355 12.14 7.40 11.88
C PHE A 355 13.42 7.90 11.18
N LEU A 356 13.94 7.14 10.21
CA LEU A 356 15.12 7.53 9.44
C LEU A 356 14.85 8.75 8.56
N ILE A 357 13.68 8.84 7.93
CA ILE A 357 13.24 10.02 7.15
C ILE A 357 13.22 11.25 8.04
N SER A 358 12.57 11.17 9.18
CA SER A 358 12.46 12.24 10.16
C SER A 358 13.84 12.71 10.64
N THR A 359 14.70 11.77 11.06
CA THR A 359 16.05 12.07 11.56
C THR A 359 16.94 12.66 10.47
N SER A 360 16.90 12.14 9.24
CA SER A 360 17.65 12.67 8.10
C SER A 360 17.26 14.12 7.82
N TYR A 361 15.96 14.40 7.75
CA TYR A 361 15.46 15.76 7.51
C TYR A 361 15.77 16.71 8.65
N GLU A 362 15.67 16.27 9.90
CA GLU A 362 15.98 17.07 11.07
C GLU A 362 17.45 17.55 11.07
N THR A 363 18.37 16.63 10.73
CA THR A 363 19.83 16.89 10.81
C THR A 363 20.36 17.66 9.61
N THR A 364 19.85 17.41 8.41
CA THR A 364 20.44 17.94 7.16
C THR A 364 19.52 18.89 6.39
N LYS A 365 18.23 18.97 6.75
CA LYS A 365 17.16 19.59 5.95
C LYS A 365 17.06 19.00 4.53
N GLU A 366 17.60 17.81 4.37
CA GLU A 366 17.69 17.06 3.12
C GLU A 366 17.56 15.55 3.38
N PHE A 367 17.50 14.76 2.32
CA PHE A 367 17.41 13.29 2.41
C PHE A 367 18.64 12.58 1.86
N SER A 368 19.77 13.29 1.80
CA SER A 368 21.01 12.82 1.15
C SER A 368 21.61 11.57 1.79
N TYR A 369 21.39 11.32 3.08
CA TYR A 369 21.88 10.11 3.75
C TYR A 369 20.88 8.94 3.71
N LEU A 370 19.71 9.15 3.11
CA LEU A 370 18.63 8.17 3.11
C LEU A 370 18.63 7.32 1.82
N TYR A 371 19.09 7.91 0.73
CA TYR A 371 19.20 7.30 -0.58
C TYR A 371 20.66 7.01 -0.92
#